data_816cc06bf56e0d6f2b55ae99e77f4758
#
_entry.id   816cc06bf56e0d6f2b55ae99e77f4758
#
_cell.length_a   1.000
_cell.length_b   1.000
_cell.length_c   1.000
_cell.angle_alpha   90.00
_cell.angle_beta   90.00
_cell.angle_gamma   90.00
#
_symmetry.space_group_name_H-M   'P 1'
#
loop_
_entity.id
_entity.type
_entity.pdbx_description
1 polymer ?
#
loop_
_entity_poly.entity_id
_entity_poly.type
_entity_poly.pdbx_seq_one_letter_code
_entity_poly.pdbx_strand_id
1 'polypeptide(L)'
;NIRGKCYVSFISNIQDPLLWSAGGPDRFYFTKKYDFIFGSIVSEHELPSEAKLTGKEVYVNYKYQYVDEDKLQYIPSYKKIKPLRGLDIFAGCGGLSRGLEDSGLVVSNWAIECDEKAAEAFELNNPESTVFIEDCNHLLKLAMSGEKTNSKNQNIPQKGEVDFICGGPPCQGFSGMNRFNSGQYSLFKNSLIVSFLSYIDFYRPKYFVMENVRNFVXFKRSMVLKLTLRCITRMGYQCTFGILQAGNFGVPQTRRRLIIMAAAPGEKLPLYPEPIHVFNRRSSSLTVQVGDKKFKTNCKYDESAPMRTVTVYDAWSDLPKIPNGANDEDIIYKSKPITHLQKLLRYPDNRYAESILSDHICKDMSSLVQARMALIPVGEGSDWRDLPNIKVQLADGIETNKLLYTHHDIKNGYGPNGELRGVCMCASGDKCDPQDRQNNTIIPWCLPHTGNRHNNWAGLYGRLAWSGYCSTTITNPEPMGKQGRVLHPEQHRVVSVRECARSQGFKDSXIFHGPIINKHRQIGNAVPPPMGKAIGHEIIKAIDKKPRYIYSPFILGNH
;
A
#
# COMPACT_ATOMS: atom_id res chain seq x y z
N ASN A 1 24.13 -4.75 -10.23
CA ASN A 1 25.11 -5.79 -9.85
C ASN A 1 24.47 -6.68 -8.78
N ILE A 2 23.90 -7.76 -9.22
CA ILE A 2 23.39 -8.79 -8.34
C ILE A 2 24.54 -9.76 -8.07
N ARG A 3 24.96 -9.88 -6.82
CA ARG A 3 26.02 -10.80 -6.42
C ARG A 3 25.47 -11.78 -5.41
N GLY A 4 25.40 -13.04 -5.82
CA GLY A 4 24.93 -14.08 -4.96
C GLY A 4 24.91 -15.42 -5.66
N LYS A 5 24.64 -16.50 -4.94
CA LYS A 5 24.35 -17.81 -5.53
C LYS A 5 22.89 -18.13 -5.28
N CYS A 6 22.16 -18.32 -6.32
CA CYS A 6 20.77 -18.74 -6.27
C CYS A 6 20.66 -20.09 -6.97
N TYR A 7 20.04 -21.04 -6.32
CA TYR A 7 19.69 -22.30 -6.95
C TYR A 7 18.30 -22.13 -7.54
N VAL A 8 18.22 -22.14 -8.85
CA VAL A 8 16.96 -22.06 -9.56
C VAL A 8 16.65 -23.44 -10.14
N SER A 9 15.61 -24.07 -9.62
CA SER A 9 15.09 -25.30 -10.20
C SER A 9 14.15 -24.94 -11.32
N PHE A 10 14.44 -25.43 -12.50
CA PHE A 10 13.57 -25.29 -13.65
C PHE A 10 12.73 -26.53 -13.78
N ILE A 11 11.46 -26.30 -13.95
CA ILE A 11 10.51 -27.35 -14.25
C ILE A 11 10.09 -27.17 -15.70
N SER A 12 10.34 -28.16 -16.52
CA SER A 12 9.80 -28.19 -17.86
C SER A 12 8.26 -28.17 -17.79
N ASN A 13 7.62 -27.59 -18.74
CA ASN A 13 6.16 -27.50 -18.84
C ASN A 13 5.52 -26.55 -17.82
N ILE A 14 6.23 -25.53 -17.38
CA ILE A 14 5.59 -24.45 -16.62
C ILE A 14 4.67 -23.70 -17.57
N GLN A 15 3.38 -23.93 -17.44
CA GLN A 15 2.39 -23.19 -18.22
C GLN A 15 2.17 -21.80 -17.67
N ASP A 16 2.32 -21.67 -16.36
CA ASP A 16 2.15 -20.40 -15.67
C ASP A 16 3.23 -20.28 -14.57
N PRO A 17 4.27 -19.47 -14.80
CA PRO A 17 5.32 -19.28 -13.80
C PRO A 17 4.82 -18.73 -12.46
N LEU A 18 3.75 -17.92 -12.49
CA LEU A 18 3.19 -17.39 -11.25
C LEU A 18 2.56 -18.51 -10.41
N LEU A 19 1.80 -19.40 -11.04
CA LEU A 19 1.21 -20.54 -10.35
C LEU A 19 2.28 -21.50 -9.83
N TRP A 20 3.33 -21.74 -10.61
CA TRP A 20 4.43 -22.58 -10.17
C TRP A 20 5.12 -22.00 -8.93
N SER A 21 5.43 -20.72 -8.96
CA SER A 21 6.10 -20.05 -7.85
C SER A 21 5.21 -19.94 -6.60
N ALA A 22 3.88 -20.01 -6.76
CA ALA A 22 2.95 -20.01 -5.64
C ALA A 22 3.06 -21.28 -4.78
N GLY A 23 3.70 -22.32 -5.27
CA GLY A 23 3.85 -23.59 -4.55
C GLY A 23 4.81 -23.59 -3.36
N GLY A 24 5.52 -22.49 -3.10
CA GLY A 24 6.39 -22.41 -1.93
C GLY A 24 7.36 -21.24 -1.97
N PRO A 25 7.93 -20.92 -0.81
CA PRO A 25 8.84 -19.79 -0.69
C PRO A 25 10.18 -19.98 -1.40
N ASP A 26 10.55 -21.22 -1.69
CA ASP A 26 11.81 -21.55 -2.35
C ASP A 26 11.71 -21.53 -3.86
N ARG A 27 10.51 -21.29 -4.39
CA ARG A 27 10.28 -21.32 -5.82
C ARG A 27 10.36 -19.93 -6.41
N PHE A 28 11.24 -19.79 -7.36
CA PHE A 28 11.50 -18.53 -8.05
C PHE A 28 11.24 -18.72 -9.54
N TYR A 29 10.92 -17.64 -10.22
CA TYR A 29 10.89 -17.64 -11.67
C TYR A 29 11.59 -16.38 -12.17
N PHE A 30 12.00 -16.43 -13.41
CA PHE A 30 12.57 -15.27 -14.06
C PHE A 30 12.06 -15.18 -15.49
N THR A 31 11.96 -13.99 -15.97
CA THR A 31 11.54 -13.71 -17.34
C THR A 31 12.70 -13.26 -18.21
N LYS A 32 13.85 -13.02 -17.58
CA LYS A 32 15.04 -12.53 -18.28
C LYS A 32 16.29 -13.13 -17.66
N LYS A 33 17.27 -13.40 -18.48
CA LYS A 33 18.62 -13.75 -18.04
C LYS A 33 19.58 -12.62 -18.41
N TYR A 34 20.67 -12.50 -17.69
CA TYR A 34 21.75 -11.60 -18.05
C TYR A 34 22.82 -12.40 -18.81
N ASP A 35 23.08 -11.99 -20.03
CA ASP A 35 24.10 -12.60 -20.85
C ASP A 35 25.43 -11.87 -20.66
N PHE A 36 26.40 -12.56 -20.06
CA PHE A 36 27.70 -11.97 -19.74
C PHE A 36 28.55 -11.69 -20.99
N ILE A 37 28.31 -12.45 -22.04
CA ILE A 37 29.08 -12.30 -23.27
C ILE A 37 28.69 -11.01 -24.01
N PHE A 38 27.39 -10.77 -24.08
CA PHE A 38 26.87 -9.59 -24.77
C PHE A 38 26.58 -8.42 -23.83
N GLY A 39 26.75 -8.60 -22.53
CA GLY A 39 26.50 -7.55 -21.56
C GLY A 39 25.04 -7.07 -21.51
N SER A 40 24.11 -7.93 -21.89
CA SER A 40 22.71 -7.54 -22.08
C SER A 40 21.76 -8.49 -21.35
N ILE A 41 20.56 -7.99 -21.11
CA ILE A 41 19.47 -8.80 -20.52
C ILE A 41 18.63 -9.35 -21.70
N VAL A 42 18.51 -10.67 -21.76
CA VAL A 42 17.74 -11.36 -22.80
C VAL A 42 16.47 -12.01 -22.20
N SER A 43 15.49 -12.28 -23.04
CA SER A 43 14.23 -12.87 -22.60
C SER A 43 14.37 -14.36 -22.28
N GLU A 44 13.42 -14.90 -21.53
CA GLU A 44 13.42 -16.32 -21.15
C GLU A 44 13.33 -17.27 -22.34
N HIS A 45 12.80 -16.81 -23.48
CA HIS A 45 12.69 -17.62 -24.69
C HIS A 45 14.05 -18.01 -25.26
N GLU A 46 15.07 -17.25 -24.91
CA GLU A 46 16.46 -17.47 -25.36
C GLU A 46 17.26 -18.33 -24.39
N LEU A 47 16.61 -18.90 -23.39
CA LEU A 47 17.25 -19.83 -22.45
C LEU A 47 17.64 -21.11 -23.20
N PRO A 48 18.79 -21.71 -22.85
CA PRO A 48 19.15 -23.01 -23.42
C PRO A 48 18.05 -24.03 -23.19
N SER A 49 17.86 -24.91 -24.17
CA SER A 49 16.85 -25.97 -24.11
C SER A 49 17.01 -26.86 -22.86
N GLU A 50 18.27 -27.05 -22.45
CA GLU A 50 18.58 -27.83 -21.24
C GLU A 50 18.01 -27.20 -19.96
N ALA A 51 18.01 -25.88 -19.89
CA ALA A 51 17.44 -25.18 -18.75
C ALA A 51 15.92 -25.32 -18.71
N LYS A 52 15.29 -25.53 -19.88
CA LYS A 52 13.84 -25.68 -19.99
C LYS A 52 13.36 -27.11 -19.74
N LEU A 53 14.21 -28.11 -19.95
CA LEU A 53 13.76 -29.50 -20.09
C LEU A 53 14.10 -30.44 -18.95
N THR A 54 15.02 -30.14 -18.09
CA THR A 54 15.58 -31.18 -17.23
C THR A 54 15.40 -30.99 -15.74
N GLY A 55 14.84 -29.88 -15.30
CA GLY A 55 14.78 -29.60 -13.88
C GLY A 55 16.15 -29.59 -13.20
N LYS A 56 17.21 -29.55 -13.97
CA LYS A 56 18.57 -29.49 -13.41
C LYS A 56 18.80 -28.12 -12.79
N GLU A 57 19.47 -28.14 -11.66
CA GLU A 57 19.88 -26.92 -10.98
C GLU A 57 20.77 -26.07 -11.92
N VAL A 58 20.32 -24.89 -12.21
CA VAL A 58 21.12 -23.91 -12.92
C VAL A 58 21.77 -23.02 -11.89
N TYR A 59 23.08 -23.06 -11.83
CA TYR A 59 23.83 -22.24 -10.90
C TYR A 59 23.93 -20.81 -11.46
N VAL A 60 23.14 -19.93 -10.92
CA VAL A 60 23.36 -18.51 -11.07
C VAL A 60 24.24 -18.08 -9.89
N ASN A 61 25.44 -17.58 -10.18
CA ASN A 61 26.40 -17.24 -9.14
C ASN A 61 25.95 -16.05 -8.29
N TYR A 62 25.12 -16.31 -7.32
CA TYR A 62 24.76 -15.37 -6.28
C TYR A 62 25.44 -15.78 -4.98
N LYS A 63 26.13 -14.87 -4.36
CA LYS A 63 26.77 -15.12 -3.06
C LYS A 63 25.81 -14.82 -1.90
N TYR A 64 24.75 -15.61 -1.80
CA TYR A 64 24.00 -15.70 -0.56
C TYR A 64 24.33 -17.04 0.07
N GLN A 65 24.90 -17.02 1.26
CA GLN A 65 25.00 -18.23 2.05
C GLN A 65 23.57 -18.67 2.41
N TYR A 66 23.24 -19.86 1.98
CA TYR A 66 22.00 -20.49 2.41
C TYR A 66 22.16 -20.75 3.92
N VAL A 67 21.44 -20.01 4.70
CA VAL A 67 21.30 -20.30 6.11
C VAL A 67 19.95 -20.99 6.25
N ASP A 68 19.96 -22.11 6.94
CA ASP A 68 18.89 -22.99 7.39
C ASP A 68 17.47 -22.39 7.20
N GLU A 69 16.54 -23.19 6.73
CA GLU A 69 15.16 -22.77 6.38
C GLU A 69 14.44 -21.98 7.47
N ASP A 70 14.81 -22.20 8.73
CA ASP A 70 14.29 -21.46 9.88
C ASP A 70 15.01 -20.11 10.10
N LYS A 71 16.01 -19.78 9.29
CA LYS A 71 16.83 -18.58 9.44
C LYS A 71 16.92 -17.76 8.15
N LEU A 72 15.88 -17.78 7.33
CA LEU A 72 15.77 -16.86 6.21
C LEU A 72 15.56 -15.42 6.71
N GLN A 73 16.49 -14.99 7.53
CA GLN A 73 16.70 -13.58 7.73
C GLN A 73 17.54 -13.10 6.54
N TYR A 74 16.96 -12.20 5.76
CA TYR A 74 17.73 -11.37 4.86
C TYR A 74 18.81 -10.71 5.71
N ILE A 75 20.03 -11.27 5.67
CA ILE A 75 21.17 -10.63 6.34
C ILE A 75 21.62 -9.54 5.38
N PRO A 76 21.36 -8.29 5.73
CA PRO A 76 21.83 -7.22 4.87
C PRO A 76 23.34 -7.27 4.78
N SER A 77 23.87 -7.04 3.59
CA SER A 77 25.31 -7.00 3.36
C SER A 77 25.96 -5.72 3.89
N TYR A 78 25.31 -5.05 4.84
CA TYR A 78 25.82 -3.83 5.46
C TYR A 78 25.92 -3.99 6.97
N LYS A 79 26.83 -3.24 7.53
CA LYS A 79 27.13 -3.24 8.96
C LYS A 79 25.92 -2.73 9.76
N LYS A 80 25.62 -3.40 10.86
CA LYS A 80 24.58 -2.95 11.78
C LYS A 80 24.95 -1.56 12.32
N ILE A 81 24.10 -0.58 12.07
CA ILE A 81 24.32 0.81 12.56
C ILE A 81 23.69 0.99 13.94
N LYS A 82 24.10 2.03 14.66
CA LYS A 82 23.34 2.50 15.81
C LYS A 82 22.06 3.14 15.30
N PRO A 83 20.87 2.68 15.74
CA PRO A 83 19.63 3.28 15.24
C PRO A 83 19.55 4.77 15.51
N LEU A 84 18.94 5.48 14.57
CA LEU A 84 18.71 6.93 14.66
C LEU A 84 17.51 7.21 15.57
N ARG A 85 17.55 8.33 16.30
CA ARG A 85 16.41 8.76 17.13
C ARG A 85 15.37 9.40 16.20
N GLY A 86 14.19 8.76 16.12
CA GLY A 86 13.17 9.09 15.13
C GLY A 86 12.01 9.87 15.69
N LEU A 87 11.52 10.83 14.89
CA LEU A 87 10.26 11.55 15.10
C LEU A 87 9.36 11.31 13.90
N ASP A 88 8.17 10.75 14.14
CA ASP A 88 7.15 10.52 13.11
C ASP A 88 6.07 11.60 13.22
N ILE A 89 5.89 12.38 12.16
CA ILE A 89 4.90 13.46 12.12
C ILE A 89 3.74 13.02 11.22
N PHE A 90 2.52 13.13 11.71
CA PHE A 90 1.31 12.55 11.10
C PHE A 90 1.41 11.03 11.12
N ALA A 91 1.74 10.50 12.30
CA ALA A 91 2.21 9.13 12.47
C ALA A 91 1.14 8.07 12.18
N GLY A 92 -0.15 8.41 12.32
CA GLY A 92 -1.23 7.43 12.21
C GLY A 92 -1.02 6.31 13.23
N CYS A 93 -1.22 5.08 12.80
CA CYS A 93 -0.95 3.91 13.65
C CYS A 93 0.50 3.39 13.53
N GLY A 94 1.39 4.15 12.86
CA GLY A 94 2.82 3.83 12.83
C GLY A 94 3.28 2.89 11.73
N GLY A 95 2.57 2.79 10.62
CA GLY A 95 2.98 1.87 9.54
C GLY A 95 4.36 2.17 8.95
N LEU A 96 4.66 3.44 8.69
CA LEU A 96 5.96 3.85 8.17
C LEU A 96 7.06 3.65 9.24
N SER A 97 6.81 4.12 10.45
CA SER A 97 7.73 3.95 11.58
C SER A 97 8.06 2.49 11.82
N ARG A 98 7.06 1.62 11.85
CA ARG A 98 7.27 0.18 12.05
C ARG A 98 8.18 -0.43 10.99
N GLY A 99 7.97 -0.05 9.72
CA GLY A 99 8.84 -0.52 8.64
C GLY A 99 10.28 -0.05 8.81
N LEU A 100 10.45 1.23 9.15
CA LEU A 100 11.79 1.80 9.37
C LEU A 100 12.48 1.15 10.58
N GLU A 101 11.74 0.84 11.65
CA GLU A 101 12.25 0.09 12.81
C GLU A 101 12.63 -1.34 12.44
N ASP A 102 11.76 -2.02 11.67
CA ASP A 102 12.03 -3.40 11.21
C ASP A 102 13.27 -3.48 10.31
N SER A 103 13.72 -2.36 9.74
CA SER A 103 15.00 -2.30 9.00
C SER A 103 16.22 -2.15 9.91
N GLY A 104 16.02 -1.70 11.15
CA GLY A 104 17.09 -1.33 12.08
C GLY A 104 17.60 0.11 11.89
N LEU A 105 16.93 0.92 11.08
CA LEU A 105 17.34 2.32 10.83
C LEU A 105 17.07 3.23 12.01
N VAL A 106 15.87 3.14 12.60
CA VAL A 106 15.41 4.07 13.62
C VAL A 106 14.89 3.34 14.86
N VAL A 107 14.84 4.07 15.95
CA VAL A 107 13.94 3.85 17.09
C VAL A 107 12.96 5.02 17.08
N SER A 108 11.67 4.75 17.14
CA SER A 108 10.63 5.78 17.16
C SER A 108 10.53 6.36 18.56
N ASN A 109 11.32 7.38 18.83
CA ASN A 109 11.32 8.03 20.15
C ASN A 109 10.10 8.92 20.35
N TRP A 110 9.62 9.53 19.27
CA TRP A 110 8.53 10.51 19.32
C TRP A 110 7.59 10.33 18.13
N ALA A 111 6.30 10.53 18.38
CA ALA A 111 5.29 10.57 17.33
C ALA A 111 4.30 11.70 17.59
N ILE A 112 3.78 12.29 16.52
CA ILE A 112 2.76 13.34 16.60
C ILE A 112 1.58 12.89 15.74
N GLU A 113 0.40 12.78 16.38
CA GLU A 113 -0.85 12.40 15.69
C GLU A 113 -2.02 13.08 16.36
N CYS A 114 -2.88 13.72 15.57
CA CYS A 114 -4.04 14.44 16.12
C CYS A 114 -5.29 13.56 16.24
N ASP A 115 -5.37 12.44 15.50
CA ASP A 115 -6.47 11.47 15.66
C ASP A 115 -6.17 10.61 16.88
N GLU A 116 -6.96 10.82 17.94
CA GLU A 116 -6.78 10.14 19.22
C GLU A 116 -6.70 8.62 19.07
N LYS A 117 -7.61 8.01 18.29
CA LYS A 117 -7.64 6.55 18.14
C LYS A 117 -6.43 5.99 17.38
N ALA A 118 -5.91 6.76 16.43
CA ALA A 118 -4.68 6.38 15.73
C ALA A 118 -3.46 6.54 16.64
N ALA A 119 -3.41 7.62 17.42
CA ALA A 119 -2.31 7.86 18.37
C ALA A 119 -2.29 6.77 19.47
N GLU A 120 -3.45 6.39 19.99
CA GLU A 120 -3.56 5.29 20.97
C GLU A 120 -3.07 3.98 20.37
N ALA A 121 -3.41 3.70 19.11
CA ALA A 121 -2.87 2.52 18.40
C ALA A 121 -1.35 2.59 18.29
N PHE A 122 -0.80 3.77 17.98
CA PHE A 122 0.66 3.96 17.93
C PHE A 122 1.31 3.65 19.29
N GLU A 123 0.76 4.20 20.39
CA GLU A 123 1.25 3.98 21.76
C GLU A 123 1.26 2.49 22.14
N LEU A 124 0.16 1.79 21.84
CA LEU A 124 0.03 0.36 22.15
C LEU A 124 1.12 -0.48 21.47
N ASN A 125 1.53 -0.09 20.27
CA ASN A 125 2.55 -0.81 19.51
C ASN A 125 3.97 -0.32 19.78
N ASN A 126 4.13 0.84 20.44
CA ASN A 126 5.42 1.47 20.70
C ASN A 126 5.43 2.07 22.11
N PRO A 127 5.39 1.23 23.16
CA PRO A 127 5.23 1.74 24.54
C PRO A 127 6.40 2.59 25.04
N GLU A 128 7.56 2.55 24.38
CA GLU A 128 8.71 3.36 24.74
C GLU A 128 8.71 4.74 24.05
N SER A 129 7.76 4.97 23.13
CA SER A 129 7.66 6.24 22.39
C SER A 129 6.87 7.28 23.19
N THR A 130 7.25 8.54 23.08
CA THR A 130 6.41 9.65 23.52
C THR A 130 5.48 10.05 22.38
N VAL A 131 4.18 9.86 22.55
CA VAL A 131 3.18 10.18 21.52
C VAL A 131 2.43 11.45 21.93
N PHE A 132 2.52 12.47 21.07
CA PHE A 132 1.86 13.76 21.28
C PHE A 132 0.53 13.74 20.52
N ILE A 133 -0.58 13.67 21.27
CA ILE A 133 -1.93 13.69 20.71
C ILE A 133 -2.36 15.16 20.63
N GLU A 134 -1.85 15.86 19.63
CA GLU A 134 -2.11 17.30 19.48
C GLU A 134 -1.77 17.80 18.08
N ASP A 135 -2.10 19.04 17.80
CA ASP A 135 -1.76 19.70 16.55
C ASP A 135 -0.25 19.87 16.43
N CYS A 136 0.32 19.42 15.32
CA CYS A 136 1.76 19.48 15.09
C CYS A 136 2.31 20.92 15.08
N ASN A 137 1.51 21.91 14.64
CA ASN A 137 1.92 23.31 14.64
C ASN A 137 2.00 23.86 16.06
N HIS A 138 1.10 23.44 16.95
CA HIS A 138 1.12 23.83 18.35
C HIS A 138 2.39 23.30 19.02
N LEU A 139 2.68 22.01 18.84
CA LEU A 139 3.87 21.39 19.43
C LEU A 139 5.17 22.05 18.90
N LEU A 140 5.23 22.34 17.60
CA LEU A 140 6.40 23.00 17.01
C LEU A 140 6.59 24.41 17.60
N LYS A 141 5.50 25.14 17.81
CA LYS A 141 5.55 26.48 18.43
C LYS A 141 6.14 26.40 19.83
N LEU A 142 5.71 25.42 20.65
CA LEU A 142 6.30 25.20 21.99
C LEU A 142 7.80 24.91 21.91
N ALA A 143 8.19 24.01 21.01
CA ALA A 143 9.62 23.66 20.79
C ALA A 143 10.43 24.89 20.37
N MET A 144 9.91 25.71 19.46
CA MET A 144 10.58 26.94 18.99
C MET A 144 10.69 27.99 20.08
N SER A 145 9.75 28.01 21.02
CA SER A 145 9.78 28.92 22.18
C SER A 145 10.72 28.42 23.29
N GLY A 146 11.32 27.24 23.12
CA GLY A 146 12.26 26.67 24.11
C GLY A 146 11.57 25.94 25.27
N GLU A 147 10.28 25.65 25.16
CA GLU A 147 9.56 24.89 26.18
C GLU A 147 10.09 23.46 26.25
N LYS A 148 10.24 22.93 27.45
CA LYS A 148 10.75 21.58 27.68
C LYS A 148 9.64 20.53 27.70
N THR A 149 8.42 20.95 28.07
CA THR A 149 7.26 20.05 28.16
C THR A 149 6.03 20.72 27.55
N ASN A 150 5.08 19.89 27.13
CA ASN A 150 3.76 20.39 26.71
C ASN A 150 2.79 20.46 27.90
N SER A 151 1.54 20.82 27.65
CA SER A 151 0.49 20.95 28.67
C SER A 151 0.20 19.63 29.40
N LYS A 152 0.56 18.49 28.83
CA LYS A 152 0.40 17.16 29.42
C LYS A 152 1.67 16.70 30.14
N ASN A 153 2.64 17.59 30.33
CA ASN A 153 3.91 17.32 30.99
C ASN A 153 4.77 16.26 30.26
N GLN A 154 4.57 16.11 28.94
CA GLN A 154 5.40 15.23 28.09
C GLN A 154 6.64 16.01 27.62
N ASN A 155 7.82 15.38 27.66
CA ASN A 155 9.06 15.98 27.25
C ASN A 155 9.11 16.21 25.73
N ILE A 156 9.26 17.47 25.32
CA ILE A 156 9.38 17.87 23.91
C ILE A 156 10.81 17.63 23.46
N PRO A 157 11.05 16.95 22.32
CA PRO A 157 12.44 16.76 21.85
C PRO A 157 13.11 18.11 21.59
N GLN A 158 14.36 18.22 22.00
CA GLN A 158 15.15 19.45 21.85
C GLN A 158 16.02 19.37 20.59
N LYS A 159 16.53 20.52 20.13
CA LYS A 159 17.48 20.58 19.01
C LYS A 159 18.69 19.68 19.29
N GLY A 160 19.06 18.88 18.30
CA GLY A 160 20.15 17.92 18.42
C GLY A 160 19.75 16.54 18.93
N GLU A 161 18.48 16.38 19.37
CA GLU A 161 17.99 15.07 19.82
C GLU A 161 17.37 14.25 18.68
N VAL A 162 16.85 14.90 17.65
CA VAL A 162 16.15 14.23 16.54
C VAL A 162 17.13 14.00 15.38
N ASP A 163 17.45 12.73 15.14
CA ASP A 163 18.37 12.34 14.05
C ASP A 163 17.64 12.07 12.74
N PHE A 164 16.36 11.70 12.83
CA PHE A 164 15.54 11.25 11.68
C PHE A 164 14.12 11.75 11.83
N ILE A 165 13.55 12.24 10.72
CA ILE A 165 12.12 12.61 10.70
C ILE A 165 11.45 11.85 9.54
N CYS A 166 10.26 11.29 9.80
CA CYS A 166 9.40 10.77 8.75
C CYS A 166 7.98 11.31 8.91
N GLY A 167 7.17 11.14 7.87
CA GLY A 167 5.76 11.48 7.96
C GLY A 167 5.06 11.55 6.63
N GLY A 168 3.73 11.48 6.71
CA GLY A 168 2.84 11.60 5.55
C GLY A 168 1.88 12.77 5.70
N PRO A 169 2.32 14.01 5.44
CA PRO A 169 1.43 15.16 5.61
C PRO A 169 0.18 15.03 4.73
N PRO A 170 -1.03 15.19 5.29
CA PRO A 170 -2.25 15.01 4.50
C PRO A 170 -2.41 16.08 3.41
N CYS A 171 -2.92 15.66 2.26
CA CYS A 171 -3.20 16.53 1.11
C CYS A 171 -4.56 17.24 1.21
N GLN A 172 -5.14 17.34 2.39
CA GLN A 172 -6.41 18.05 2.57
C GLN A 172 -6.23 19.53 2.24
N GLY A 173 -7.12 20.04 1.40
CA GLY A 173 -6.99 21.40 0.87
C GLY A 173 -6.51 21.44 -0.59
N PHE A 174 -5.84 20.36 -1.04
CA PHE A 174 -5.46 20.21 -2.45
C PHE A 174 -6.33 19.20 -3.20
N SER A 175 -7.23 18.50 -2.53
CA SER A 175 -8.21 17.62 -3.19
C SER A 175 -9.30 18.48 -3.86
N GLY A 176 -9.82 18.02 -4.99
CA GLY A 176 -10.58 18.78 -5.97
C GLY A 176 -11.88 19.45 -5.55
N MET A 177 -12.12 19.68 -4.27
CA MET A 177 -13.35 20.35 -3.81
C MET A 177 -13.30 21.87 -3.84
N ASN A 178 -12.10 22.46 -4.03
CA ASN A 178 -11.97 23.93 -4.09
C ASN A 178 -11.46 24.39 -5.47
N ARG A 179 -12.34 24.29 -6.46
CA ARG A 179 -12.05 24.74 -7.83
C ARG A 179 -12.00 26.28 -7.99
N PHE A 180 -12.31 27.04 -6.96
CA PHE A 180 -12.54 28.47 -7.06
C PHE A 180 -11.56 29.36 -6.30
N ASN A 181 -10.47 28.82 -5.74
CA ASN A 181 -9.53 29.65 -4.99
C ASN A 181 -8.32 30.07 -5.83
N SER A 182 -8.17 31.38 -5.97
CA SER A 182 -7.13 32.05 -6.77
C SER A 182 -5.76 32.11 -6.08
N GLY A 183 -5.67 31.73 -4.81
CA GLY A 183 -4.44 31.90 -4.02
C GLY A 183 -3.61 30.63 -3.91
N GLN A 184 -3.07 30.12 -5.02
CA GLN A 184 -2.33 28.84 -5.02
C GLN A 184 -1.10 28.84 -4.10
N TYR A 185 -0.40 29.94 -4.03
CA TYR A 185 0.77 30.11 -3.17
C TYR A 185 0.36 30.19 -1.69
N SER A 186 -0.74 30.86 -1.42
CA SER A 186 -1.33 30.96 -0.08
C SER A 186 -1.78 29.58 0.44
N LEU A 187 -2.37 28.75 -0.42
CA LEU A 187 -2.78 27.38 -0.05
C LEU A 187 -1.57 26.51 0.29
N PHE A 188 -0.47 26.65 -0.44
CA PHE A 188 0.76 25.92 -0.11
C PHE A 188 1.29 26.34 1.26
N LYS A 189 1.38 27.67 1.51
CA LYS A 189 1.87 28.21 2.78
C LYS A 189 1.08 27.70 4.00
N ASN A 190 -0.21 27.49 3.84
CA ASN A 190 -1.09 27.06 4.93
C ASN A 190 -1.27 25.55 4.97
N SER A 191 -0.48 24.79 4.19
CA SER A 191 -0.61 23.34 4.14
C SER A 191 0.21 22.65 5.22
N LEU A 192 -0.21 21.46 5.61
CA LEU A 192 0.54 20.62 6.56
C LEU A 192 1.88 20.12 5.99
N ILE A 193 2.08 20.27 4.66
CA ILE A 193 3.38 20.05 4.03
C ILE A 193 4.40 21.08 4.56
N VAL A 194 3.98 22.34 4.66
CA VAL A 194 4.83 23.41 5.22
C VAL A 194 5.10 23.14 6.70
N SER A 195 4.11 22.66 7.44
CA SER A 195 4.31 22.24 8.83
C SER A 195 5.41 21.18 8.92
N PHE A 196 5.33 20.13 8.10
CA PHE A 196 6.37 19.08 8.03
C PHE A 196 7.75 19.69 7.74
N LEU A 197 7.84 20.54 6.72
CA LEU A 197 9.11 21.19 6.33
C LEU A 197 9.64 22.10 7.43
N SER A 198 8.77 22.73 8.22
CA SER A 198 9.16 23.57 9.36
C SER A 198 9.82 22.74 10.47
N TYR A 199 9.35 21.50 10.71
CA TYR A 199 10.02 20.56 11.61
C TYR A 199 11.43 20.22 11.11
N ILE A 200 11.58 20.00 9.80
CA ILE A 200 12.90 19.72 9.20
C ILE A 200 13.84 20.91 9.41
N ASP A 201 13.35 22.12 9.18
CA ASP A 201 14.16 23.33 9.34
C ASP A 201 14.58 23.56 10.79
N PHE A 202 13.67 23.26 11.73
CA PHE A 202 13.93 23.45 13.16
C PHE A 202 14.88 22.39 13.73
N TYR A 203 14.60 21.10 13.51
CA TYR A 203 15.36 20.00 14.13
C TYR A 203 16.60 19.60 13.35
N ARG A 204 16.64 19.88 12.05
CA ARG A 204 17.80 19.60 11.17
C ARG A 204 18.26 18.14 11.25
N PRO A 205 17.34 17.15 11.02
CA PRO A 205 17.72 15.73 11.08
C PRO A 205 18.76 15.36 10.01
N LYS A 206 19.50 14.28 10.24
CA LYS A 206 20.47 13.76 9.25
C LYS A 206 19.77 13.28 7.98
N TYR A 207 18.62 12.63 8.15
CA TYR A 207 17.79 12.13 7.05
C TYR A 207 16.32 12.36 7.35
N PHE A 208 15.53 12.51 6.29
CA PHE A 208 14.08 12.46 6.45
C PHE A 208 13.41 11.78 5.26
N VAL A 209 12.22 11.25 5.51
CA VAL A 209 11.36 10.62 4.51
C VAL A 209 9.98 11.26 4.58
N MET A 210 9.51 11.80 3.46
CA MET A 210 8.14 12.32 3.34
C MET A 210 7.35 11.43 2.38
N GLU A 211 6.22 10.91 2.85
CA GLU A 211 5.31 10.11 2.03
C GLU A 211 4.12 10.95 1.59
N ASN A 212 3.60 10.64 0.41
CA ASN A 212 2.32 11.22 -0.02
C ASN A 212 1.66 10.35 -1.10
N VAL A 213 0.42 10.68 -1.43
CA VAL A 213 -0.29 9.99 -2.51
C VAL A 213 0.33 10.30 -3.87
N ARG A 214 0.25 9.35 -4.81
CA ARG A 214 0.78 9.53 -6.16
C ARG A 214 0.28 10.82 -6.83
N ASN A 215 -0.98 11.16 -6.61
CA ASN A 215 -1.60 12.33 -7.24
C ASN A 215 -1.02 13.67 -6.77
N PHE A 216 -0.29 13.70 -5.68
CA PHE A 216 0.50 14.85 -5.24
C PHE A 216 1.39 15.38 -6.36
N VAL A 217 1.92 14.49 -7.16
CA VAL A 217 2.80 14.86 -8.26
C VAL A 217 2.07 15.58 -9.40
N UNK A 218 1.06 15.30 -9.60
CA UNK A 218 0.37 15.77 -10.52
C UNK A 218 -0.36 16.86 -10.26
N PHE A 219 -0.54 17.09 -9.13
CA PHE A 219 -1.46 18.13 -8.70
C PHE A 219 -1.01 19.52 -9.18
N LYS A 220 -1.94 20.20 -9.80
CA LYS A 220 -1.72 21.57 -10.35
C LYS A 220 -0.41 21.70 -11.14
N ARG A 221 -0.23 20.80 -12.10
CA ARG A 221 0.96 20.77 -12.99
C ARG A 221 2.26 20.67 -12.17
N SER A 222 2.23 19.83 -11.15
CA SER A 222 3.38 19.55 -10.26
C SER A 222 3.83 20.73 -9.41
N MET A 223 3.03 21.78 -9.27
CA MET A 223 3.47 22.98 -8.55
C MET A 223 3.77 22.69 -7.08
N VAL A 224 2.91 21.88 -6.42
CA VAL A 224 3.12 21.56 -4.99
C VAL A 224 4.43 20.79 -4.80
N LEU A 225 4.70 19.81 -5.67
CA LEU A 225 5.97 19.08 -5.62
C LEU A 225 7.16 20.02 -5.84
N LYS A 226 7.08 20.89 -6.85
CA LYS A 226 8.16 21.85 -7.16
C LYS A 226 8.46 22.77 -5.99
N LEU A 227 7.41 23.28 -5.34
CA LEU A 227 7.58 24.15 -4.16
C LEU A 227 8.18 23.37 -3.00
N THR A 228 7.75 22.15 -2.77
CA THR A 228 8.30 21.27 -1.72
C THR A 228 9.79 21.03 -1.95
N LEU A 229 10.17 20.63 -3.17
CA LEU A 229 11.59 20.39 -3.51
C LEU A 229 12.43 21.67 -3.39
N ARG A 230 11.87 22.81 -3.79
CA ARG A 230 12.53 24.11 -3.66
C ARG A 230 12.80 24.47 -2.19
N CYS A 231 11.83 24.23 -1.30
CA CYS A 231 12.01 24.45 0.14
C CYS A 231 13.10 23.55 0.69
N ILE A 232 13.08 22.26 0.33
CA ILE A 232 14.07 21.28 0.80
C ILE A 232 15.49 21.71 0.36
N THR A 233 15.65 22.06 -0.91
CA THR A 233 16.98 22.46 -1.42
C THR A 233 17.44 23.79 -0.85
N ARG A 234 16.52 24.74 -0.58
CA ARG A 234 16.86 26.01 0.09
C ARG A 234 17.33 25.81 1.53
N MET A 235 16.82 24.77 2.21
CA MET A 235 17.33 24.41 3.54
C MET A 235 18.72 23.74 3.48
N GLY A 236 19.26 23.50 2.28
CA GLY A 236 20.56 22.87 2.07
C GLY A 236 20.54 21.35 1.97
N TYR A 237 19.36 20.73 2.02
CA TYR A 237 19.25 19.27 1.92
C TYR A 237 19.39 18.83 0.47
N GLN A 238 20.04 17.69 0.29
CA GLN A 238 19.96 16.89 -0.94
C GLN A 238 18.64 16.14 -0.89
N CYS A 239 17.95 16.00 -2.02
CA CYS A 239 16.70 15.24 -2.03
C CYS A 239 16.48 14.51 -3.36
N THR A 240 15.69 13.44 -3.27
CA THR A 240 15.25 12.66 -4.41
C THR A 240 13.78 12.27 -4.20
N PHE A 241 13.05 12.05 -5.29
CA PHE A 241 11.65 11.63 -5.20
C PHE A 241 11.37 10.50 -6.19
N GLY A 242 10.44 9.64 -5.82
CA GLY A 242 10.04 8.52 -6.67
C GLY A 242 8.69 7.97 -6.24
N ILE A 243 8.09 7.17 -7.12
CA ILE A 243 6.84 6.48 -6.82
C ILE A 243 7.19 5.02 -6.52
N LEU A 244 6.83 4.54 -5.34
CA LEU A 244 6.97 3.15 -4.96
C LEU A 244 5.62 2.45 -5.03
N GLN A 245 5.64 1.20 -5.48
CA GLN A 245 4.47 0.32 -5.55
C GLN A 245 4.59 -0.74 -4.46
N ALA A 246 3.64 -0.76 -3.52
CA ALA A 246 3.69 -1.64 -2.36
C ALA A 246 3.80 -3.12 -2.72
N GLY A 247 3.11 -3.55 -3.79
CA GLY A 247 3.19 -4.93 -4.25
C GLY A 247 4.59 -5.40 -4.58
N ASN A 248 5.50 -4.48 -4.95
CA ASN A 248 6.90 -4.80 -5.19
C ASN A 248 7.68 -5.14 -3.91
N PHE A 249 7.08 -4.92 -2.74
CA PHE A 249 7.74 -5.12 -1.45
C PHE A 249 7.03 -6.19 -0.60
N GLY A 250 6.26 -7.09 -1.24
CA GLY A 250 5.75 -8.29 -0.59
C GLY A 250 4.38 -8.17 0.05
N VAL A 251 3.53 -7.27 -0.44
CA VAL A 251 2.14 -7.19 0.01
C VAL A 251 1.18 -7.46 -1.17
N PRO A 252 0.03 -8.12 -0.94
CA PRO A 252 -0.90 -8.40 -2.03
C PRO A 252 -1.80 -7.19 -2.32
N GLN A 253 -1.18 -6.06 -2.69
CA GLN A 253 -1.94 -4.83 -2.83
C GLN A 253 -1.30 -3.90 -3.87
N THR A 254 -2.14 -3.31 -4.73
CA THR A 254 -1.71 -2.21 -5.58
C THR A 254 -1.87 -0.89 -4.82
N ARG A 255 -0.75 -0.33 -4.37
CA ARG A 255 -0.73 0.92 -3.62
C ARG A 255 0.52 1.71 -4.00
N ARG A 256 0.32 2.80 -4.71
CA ARG A 256 1.42 3.64 -5.20
C ARG A 256 1.54 4.87 -4.30
N ARG A 257 2.77 5.13 -3.88
CA ARG A 257 3.05 6.27 -3.00
C ARG A 257 4.25 7.05 -3.49
N LEU A 258 4.12 8.36 -3.47
CA LEU A 258 5.26 9.25 -3.64
C LEU A 258 6.11 9.18 -2.37
N ILE A 259 7.40 8.95 -2.56
CA ILE A 259 8.38 8.97 -1.47
C ILE A 259 9.44 10.03 -1.84
N ILE A 260 9.62 10.99 -0.95
CA ILE A 260 10.73 11.94 -1.02
C ILE A 260 11.71 11.52 0.08
N MET A 261 12.96 11.28 -0.30
CA MET A 261 14.04 11.01 0.65
C MET A 261 15.04 12.15 0.58
N ALA A 262 15.55 12.56 1.72
CA ALA A 262 16.50 13.65 1.78
C ALA A 262 17.61 13.37 2.80
N ALA A 263 18.77 13.97 2.52
CA ALA A 263 19.98 13.86 3.34
C ALA A 263 20.53 15.25 3.64
N ALA A 264 20.92 15.46 4.88
CA ALA A 264 21.55 16.71 5.33
C ALA A 264 22.89 16.94 4.61
N PRO A 265 23.40 18.16 4.60
CA PRO A 265 24.74 18.42 4.06
C PRO A 265 25.79 17.52 4.75
N GLY A 266 26.63 16.90 3.94
CA GLY A 266 27.66 15.96 4.42
C GLY A 266 27.22 14.52 4.52
N GLU A 267 25.91 14.25 4.48
CA GLU A 267 25.37 12.88 4.44
C GLU A 267 25.18 12.44 2.99
N LYS A 268 25.22 11.13 2.77
CA LYS A 268 25.05 10.56 1.43
C LYS A 268 23.55 10.34 1.14
N LEU A 269 23.09 10.81 -0.02
CA LEU A 269 21.70 10.64 -0.44
C LEU A 269 21.41 9.17 -0.72
N PRO A 270 20.35 8.58 -0.14
CA PRO A 270 20.03 7.17 -0.38
C PRO A 270 19.45 6.94 -1.80
N LEU A 271 19.58 5.72 -2.26
CA LEU A 271 18.95 5.25 -3.50
C LEU A 271 17.54 4.72 -3.20
N TYR A 272 16.73 4.55 -4.24
CA TYR A 272 15.43 3.89 -4.09
C TYR A 272 15.60 2.37 -4.02
N PRO A 273 14.80 1.70 -3.19
CA PRO A 273 14.84 0.25 -3.10
C PRO A 273 14.42 -0.40 -4.43
N GLU A 274 15.12 -1.45 -4.80
CA GLU A 274 14.75 -2.24 -5.98
C GLU A 274 13.58 -3.17 -5.62
N PRO A 275 12.70 -3.46 -6.59
CA PRO A 275 11.62 -4.42 -6.37
C PRO A 275 12.12 -5.77 -5.89
N ILE A 276 11.52 -6.30 -4.84
CA ILE A 276 11.81 -7.64 -4.30
C ILE A 276 10.84 -8.66 -4.92
N HIS A 277 9.61 -8.22 -5.19
CA HIS A 277 8.56 -9.05 -5.78
C HIS A 277 8.14 -8.52 -7.14
N VAL A 278 7.85 -9.42 -8.07
CA VAL A 278 7.21 -9.05 -9.33
C VAL A 278 5.83 -8.45 -9.03
N PHE A 279 5.50 -7.36 -9.69
CA PHE A 279 4.18 -6.75 -9.58
C PHE A 279 3.86 -5.97 -10.86
N ASN A 280 2.59 -5.70 -11.08
CA ASN A 280 2.05 -5.13 -12.31
C ASN A 280 2.77 -3.84 -12.76
N ARG A 281 3.12 -3.80 -14.04
CA ARG A 281 3.92 -2.78 -14.73
C ARG A 281 3.36 -1.35 -14.75
N ARG A 282 2.07 -1.17 -14.64
CA ARG A 282 1.36 0.07 -15.02
C ARG A 282 1.64 1.29 -14.16
N SER A 283 2.79 1.37 -13.46
CA SER A 283 2.60 2.24 -12.32
C SER A 283 3.67 3.23 -11.97
N SER A 284 4.85 3.13 -12.53
CA SER A 284 5.94 3.65 -11.71
C SER A 284 6.80 4.69 -12.41
N SER A 285 6.70 4.78 -13.72
CA SER A 285 7.41 5.82 -14.45
C SER A 285 6.69 7.16 -14.25
N LEU A 286 7.42 8.12 -13.76
CA LEU A 286 6.94 9.47 -13.55
C LEU A 286 7.95 10.44 -14.16
N THR A 287 7.46 11.33 -15.02
CA THR A 287 8.26 12.42 -15.56
C THR A 287 7.66 13.73 -15.09
N VAL A 288 8.48 14.57 -14.50
CA VAL A 288 8.08 15.91 -14.04
C VAL A 288 8.91 16.95 -14.76
N GLN A 289 8.26 17.93 -15.34
CA GLN A 289 8.94 19.05 -15.99
C GLN A 289 9.07 20.20 -15.00
N VAL A 290 10.31 20.65 -14.78
CA VAL A 290 10.61 21.81 -13.95
C VAL A 290 11.38 22.81 -14.84
N GLY A 291 10.72 23.88 -15.21
CA GLY A 291 11.25 24.78 -16.24
C GLY A 291 11.38 24.04 -17.57
N ASP A 292 12.55 24.11 -18.15
CA ASP A 292 12.85 23.46 -19.45
C ASP A 292 13.36 22.01 -19.28
N LYS A 293 13.60 21.57 -18.06
CA LYS A 293 14.20 20.26 -17.78
C LYS A 293 13.14 19.23 -17.40
N LYS A 294 13.27 18.04 -17.94
CA LYS A 294 12.44 16.88 -17.61
C LYS A 294 13.19 15.99 -16.63
N PHE A 295 12.60 15.77 -15.47
CA PHE A 295 13.11 14.88 -14.44
C PHE A 295 12.31 13.58 -14.48
N LYS A 296 12.98 12.48 -14.73
CA LYS A 296 12.38 11.15 -14.71
C LYS A 296 12.78 10.47 -13.40
N THR A 297 11.83 9.78 -12.78
CA THR A 297 12.13 9.06 -11.54
C THR A 297 13.22 8.01 -11.77
N ASN A 298 14.12 7.93 -10.82
CA ASN A 298 15.28 7.03 -10.88
C ASN A 298 14.94 5.61 -10.41
N CYS A 299 13.66 5.31 -10.26
CA CYS A 299 13.20 3.97 -9.91
C CYS A 299 13.34 3.08 -11.14
N LYS A 300 14.20 2.09 -11.06
CA LYS A 300 14.29 1.06 -12.10
C LYS A 300 13.17 0.06 -11.84
N TYR A 301 12.29 -0.05 -12.80
CA TYR A 301 11.23 -1.04 -12.75
C TYR A 301 11.48 -2.05 -13.85
N ASP A 302 12.15 -3.09 -13.48
CA ASP A 302 12.26 -4.28 -14.34
C ASP A 302 11.02 -5.14 -14.14
N GLU A 303 10.67 -5.86 -15.17
CA GLU A 303 9.60 -6.86 -15.14
C GLU A 303 9.97 -8.06 -14.29
N SER A 304 11.22 -8.14 -13.90
CA SER A 304 11.77 -9.22 -13.11
C SER A 304 12.11 -8.75 -11.70
N ALA A 305 11.89 -9.62 -10.75
CA ALA A 305 12.29 -9.46 -9.35
C ALA A 305 12.62 -10.85 -8.81
N PRO A 306 13.38 -10.93 -7.70
CA PRO A 306 13.74 -12.25 -7.16
C PRO A 306 12.56 -13.13 -6.77
N MET A 307 11.44 -12.50 -6.37
CA MET A 307 10.29 -13.23 -5.82
C MET A 307 9.03 -12.95 -6.62
N ARG A 308 8.12 -13.93 -6.65
CA ARG A 308 6.84 -13.82 -7.35
C ARG A 308 5.91 -12.79 -6.68
N THR A 309 4.84 -12.45 -7.38
CA THR A 309 3.75 -11.62 -6.83
C THR A 309 3.12 -12.32 -5.62
N VAL A 310 2.92 -11.55 -4.56
CA VAL A 310 2.18 -12.02 -3.39
C VAL A 310 0.68 -11.86 -3.67
N THR A 311 -0.09 -12.90 -3.33
CA THR A 311 -1.53 -12.94 -3.64
C THR A 311 -2.39 -12.85 -2.38
N VAL A 312 -3.69 -12.66 -2.56
CA VAL A 312 -4.67 -12.70 -1.48
C VAL A 312 -4.59 -14.05 -0.74
N TYR A 313 -4.43 -15.16 -1.49
CA TYR A 313 -4.25 -16.48 -0.90
C TYR A 313 -3.05 -16.53 0.06
N ASP A 314 -1.91 -15.95 -0.36
CA ASP A 314 -0.71 -15.93 0.48
C ASP A 314 -0.94 -15.25 1.82
N ALA A 315 -1.80 -14.24 1.85
CA ALA A 315 -2.01 -13.44 3.05
C ALA A 315 -3.15 -13.98 3.93
N TRP A 316 -4.24 -14.55 3.34
CA TRP A 316 -5.49 -14.75 4.08
C TRP A 316 -5.93 -16.20 4.24
N SER A 317 -5.33 -17.17 3.51
CA SER A 317 -5.88 -18.53 3.43
C SER A 317 -5.85 -19.31 4.76
N ASP A 318 -5.10 -18.86 5.75
CA ASP A 318 -5.07 -19.46 7.09
C ASP A 318 -6.02 -18.78 8.09
N LEU A 319 -6.68 -17.68 7.68
CA LEU A 319 -7.61 -16.97 8.57
C LEU A 319 -8.90 -17.76 8.73
N PRO A 320 -9.45 -17.83 9.95
CA PRO A 320 -10.73 -18.53 10.18
C PRO A 320 -11.88 -17.88 9.43
N LYS A 321 -12.89 -18.67 9.08
CA LYS A 321 -14.14 -18.14 8.51
C LYS A 321 -14.90 -17.38 9.59
N ILE A 322 -15.44 -16.22 9.23
CA ILE A 322 -16.27 -15.40 10.10
C ILE A 322 -17.55 -14.97 9.35
N PRO A 323 -18.67 -14.75 10.07
CA PRO A 323 -19.89 -14.26 9.43
C PRO A 323 -19.83 -12.75 9.16
N ASN A 324 -20.80 -12.24 8.39
CA ASN A 324 -21.06 -10.81 8.29
C ASN A 324 -21.33 -10.24 9.69
N GLY A 325 -20.74 -9.10 10.00
CA GLY A 325 -20.91 -8.46 11.30
C GLY A 325 -20.15 -9.11 12.45
N ALA A 326 -19.21 -10.02 12.17
CA ALA A 326 -18.37 -10.63 13.21
C ALA A 326 -17.65 -9.53 14.01
N ASN A 327 -17.76 -9.58 15.33
CA ASN A 327 -17.25 -8.54 16.24
C ASN A 327 -16.46 -9.09 17.44
N ASP A 328 -16.16 -10.38 17.46
CA ASP A 328 -15.27 -10.95 18.48
C ASP A 328 -13.84 -10.50 18.20
N GLU A 329 -13.33 -9.58 19.02
CA GLU A 329 -12.04 -8.94 18.78
C GLU A 329 -10.88 -9.93 18.81
N ASP A 330 -10.97 -10.96 19.65
CA ASP A 330 -9.95 -12.00 19.79
C ASP A 330 -10.57 -13.38 19.54
N ILE A 331 -10.03 -14.10 18.55
CA ILE A 331 -10.46 -15.46 18.23
C ILE A 331 -9.23 -16.36 18.13
N ILE A 332 -9.46 -17.68 18.12
CA ILE A 332 -8.36 -18.65 18.03
C ILE A 332 -8.12 -19.03 16.58
N TYR A 333 -6.86 -19.09 16.17
CA TYR A 333 -6.49 -19.65 14.87
C TYR A 333 -6.93 -21.11 14.78
N LYS A 334 -7.53 -21.46 13.64
CA LYS A 334 -8.00 -22.83 13.39
C LYS A 334 -7.01 -23.65 12.57
N SER A 335 -5.96 -23.04 12.05
CA SER A 335 -4.97 -23.71 11.21
C SER A 335 -3.58 -23.11 11.41
N LYS A 336 -2.57 -23.90 11.06
CA LYS A 336 -1.18 -23.42 11.03
C LYS A 336 -0.97 -22.52 9.80
N PRO A 337 0.01 -21.61 9.84
CA PRO A 337 0.32 -20.82 8.65
C PRO A 337 0.85 -21.73 7.53
N ILE A 338 0.33 -21.54 6.34
CA ILE A 338 0.61 -22.38 5.17
C ILE A 338 1.71 -21.74 4.31
N THR A 339 1.65 -20.41 4.16
CA THR A 339 2.54 -19.70 3.24
C THR A 339 3.66 -19.00 4.00
N HIS A 340 4.70 -18.63 3.26
CA HIS A 340 5.81 -17.85 3.81
C HIS A 340 5.34 -16.51 4.41
N LEU A 341 4.46 -15.80 3.70
CA LEU A 341 3.93 -14.54 4.21
C LEU A 341 3.17 -14.72 5.52
N GLN A 342 2.32 -15.76 5.62
CA GLN A 342 1.58 -16.04 6.87
C GLN A 342 2.54 -16.31 8.04
N LYS A 343 3.63 -17.03 7.77
CA LYS A 343 4.66 -17.26 8.80
C LYS A 343 5.29 -15.94 9.25
N LEU A 344 5.65 -15.08 8.31
CA LEU A 344 6.22 -13.76 8.64
C LEU A 344 5.27 -12.87 9.44
N LEU A 345 3.96 -12.97 9.14
CA LEU A 345 2.95 -12.14 9.81
C LEU A 345 2.61 -12.66 11.22
N ARG A 346 2.67 -14.00 11.42
CA ARG A 346 2.27 -14.66 12.67
C ARG A 346 3.43 -14.92 13.64
N TYR A 347 4.68 -14.99 13.12
CA TYR A 347 5.85 -15.32 13.94
C TYR A 347 6.79 -14.11 13.99
N PRO A 348 6.50 -13.11 14.82
CA PRO A 348 7.48 -12.04 14.95
C PRO A 348 8.75 -12.59 15.61
N ASP A 349 9.87 -12.44 14.91
CA ASP A 349 11.22 -12.75 15.43
C ASP A 349 11.45 -14.22 15.79
N ASN A 350 10.88 -15.16 15.01
CA ASN A 350 11.05 -16.61 15.17
C ASN A 350 10.51 -17.17 16.50
N ARG A 351 9.61 -16.46 17.15
CA ARG A 351 8.91 -16.99 18.34
C ARG A 351 7.68 -17.79 17.89
N TYR A 352 7.15 -18.62 18.79
CA TYR A 352 5.98 -19.45 18.52
C TYR A 352 4.81 -18.59 18.03
N ALA A 353 4.04 -19.15 17.10
CA ALA A 353 2.83 -18.50 16.60
C ALA A 353 1.92 -18.15 17.77
N GLU A 354 1.41 -16.96 17.76
CA GLU A 354 0.33 -16.60 18.67
C GLU A 354 -0.86 -17.50 18.38
N SER A 355 -1.50 -18.02 19.41
CA SER A 355 -2.72 -18.81 19.27
C SER A 355 -3.94 -17.93 19.06
N ILE A 356 -3.83 -16.65 19.43
CA ILE A 356 -4.91 -15.67 19.38
C ILE A 356 -4.72 -14.77 18.17
N LEU A 357 -5.80 -14.58 17.44
CA LEU A 357 -5.89 -13.68 16.28
C LEU A 357 -6.80 -12.51 16.68
N SER A 358 -6.21 -11.32 16.74
CA SER A 358 -6.96 -10.11 17.07
C SER A 358 -7.47 -9.41 15.82
N ASP A 359 -8.56 -8.64 15.96
CA ASP A 359 -9.09 -7.76 14.92
C ASP A 359 -9.59 -8.48 13.66
N HIS A 360 -9.88 -9.78 13.72
CA HIS A 360 -10.51 -10.45 12.58
C HIS A 360 -12.02 -10.25 12.62
N ILE A 361 -12.41 -8.97 12.55
CA ILE A 361 -13.79 -8.49 12.66
C ILE A 361 -14.17 -7.79 11.36
N CYS A 362 -15.45 -7.78 11.01
CA CYS A 362 -15.92 -7.11 9.79
C CYS A 362 -17.20 -6.33 10.04
N LYS A 363 -17.42 -5.34 9.20
CA LYS A 363 -18.60 -4.47 9.28
C LYS A 363 -19.88 -5.28 9.14
N ASP A 364 -20.88 -4.94 9.95
CA ASP A 364 -22.21 -5.50 9.83
C ASP A 364 -22.99 -4.73 8.76
N MET A 365 -23.40 -5.43 7.72
CA MET A 365 -24.15 -4.85 6.60
C MET A 365 -25.65 -5.10 6.79
N SER A 366 -26.48 -4.17 6.31
CA SER A 366 -27.95 -4.29 6.38
C SER A 366 -28.43 -5.55 5.67
N SER A 367 -29.63 -6.02 6.03
CA SER A 367 -30.24 -7.25 5.48
C SER A 367 -30.28 -7.24 3.94
N LEU A 368 -30.56 -6.09 3.33
CA LEU A 368 -30.55 -5.97 1.86
C LEU A 368 -29.14 -6.12 1.29
N VAL A 369 -28.13 -5.50 1.92
CA VAL A 369 -26.74 -5.62 1.47
C VAL A 369 -26.23 -7.05 1.68
N GLN A 370 -26.60 -7.70 2.80
CA GLN A 370 -26.26 -9.10 3.06
C GLN A 370 -26.83 -10.02 1.96
N ALA A 371 -28.11 -9.83 1.60
CA ALA A 371 -28.76 -10.61 0.53
C ALA A 371 -28.03 -10.42 -0.80
N ARG A 372 -27.66 -9.17 -1.13
CA ARG A 372 -26.88 -8.89 -2.35
C ARG A 372 -25.55 -9.62 -2.34
N MET A 373 -24.79 -9.52 -1.23
CA MET A 373 -23.48 -10.18 -1.11
C MET A 373 -23.59 -11.69 -1.24
N ALA A 374 -24.66 -12.29 -0.68
CA ALA A 374 -24.89 -13.72 -0.76
C ALA A 374 -25.19 -14.19 -2.18
N LEU A 375 -25.79 -13.32 -3.00
CA LEU A 375 -26.18 -13.64 -4.38
C LEU A 375 -25.06 -13.37 -5.39
N ILE A 376 -23.97 -12.68 -4.99
CA ILE A 376 -22.80 -12.56 -5.86
C ILE A 376 -22.12 -13.93 -5.95
N PRO A 377 -21.97 -14.52 -7.14
CA PRO A 377 -21.35 -15.84 -7.27
C PRO A 377 -19.94 -15.90 -6.67
N VAL A 378 -19.59 -17.05 -6.13
CA VAL A 378 -18.21 -17.32 -5.70
C VAL A 378 -17.39 -17.60 -6.97
N GLY A 379 -16.54 -16.65 -7.32
CA GLY A 379 -15.74 -16.77 -8.54
C GLY A 379 -14.98 -15.48 -8.84
N GLU A 380 -13.84 -15.66 -9.48
CA GLU A 380 -12.99 -14.55 -9.84
C GLU A 380 -13.69 -13.64 -10.86
N GLY A 381 -13.72 -12.36 -10.58
CA GLY A 381 -14.32 -11.36 -11.45
C GLY A 381 -15.78 -11.07 -11.18
N SER A 382 -16.46 -11.87 -10.33
CA SER A 382 -17.88 -11.65 -10.00
C SER A 382 -18.11 -10.29 -9.36
N ASP A 383 -19.22 -9.65 -9.73
CA ASP A 383 -19.63 -8.36 -9.14
C ASP A 383 -21.13 -8.12 -9.30
N TRP A 384 -21.60 -6.90 -9.06
CA TRP A 384 -23.03 -6.56 -9.10
C TRP A 384 -23.72 -6.95 -10.41
N ARG A 385 -22.96 -7.04 -11.51
CA ARG A 385 -23.52 -7.39 -12.83
C ARG A 385 -24.02 -8.82 -12.90
N ASP A 386 -23.60 -9.66 -11.94
CA ASP A 386 -24.04 -11.06 -11.80
C ASP A 386 -25.27 -11.20 -10.90
N LEU A 387 -25.75 -10.11 -10.28
CA LEU A 387 -26.94 -10.17 -9.42
C LEU A 387 -28.19 -10.51 -10.23
N PRO A 388 -28.98 -11.51 -9.78
CA PRO A 388 -30.24 -11.82 -10.45
C PRO A 388 -31.32 -10.79 -10.12
N ASN A 389 -32.20 -10.54 -11.08
CA ASN A 389 -33.34 -9.64 -10.87
C ASN A 389 -34.54 -10.44 -10.32
N ILE A 390 -34.50 -10.72 -9.02
CA ILE A 390 -35.49 -11.58 -8.34
C ILE A 390 -35.99 -10.90 -7.07
N LYS A 391 -37.11 -11.42 -6.55
CA LYS A 391 -37.58 -11.10 -5.20
C LYS A 391 -36.92 -12.05 -4.20
N VAL A 392 -36.57 -11.56 -3.04
CA VAL A 392 -35.91 -12.31 -1.97
C VAL A 392 -36.53 -11.89 -0.64
N GLN A 393 -36.80 -12.84 0.22
CA GLN A 393 -37.17 -12.58 1.61
C GLN A 393 -35.90 -12.25 2.39
N LEU A 394 -35.84 -11.03 2.92
CA LEU A 394 -34.68 -10.56 3.70
C LEU A 394 -34.73 -11.09 5.14
N ALA A 395 -33.60 -11.04 5.84
CA ALA A 395 -33.49 -11.49 7.22
C ALA A 395 -34.39 -10.69 8.20
N ASP A 396 -34.71 -9.46 7.84
CA ASP A 396 -35.61 -8.60 8.63
C ASP A 396 -37.11 -8.86 8.32
N GLY A 397 -37.43 -9.83 7.46
CA GLY A 397 -38.78 -10.19 7.07
C GLY A 397 -39.36 -9.39 5.92
N ILE A 398 -38.61 -8.43 5.36
CA ILE A 398 -39.09 -7.61 4.23
C ILE A 398 -38.81 -8.38 2.93
N GLU A 399 -39.77 -8.41 2.02
CA GLU A 399 -39.56 -8.97 0.66
C GLU A 399 -39.04 -7.85 -0.25
N THR A 400 -38.02 -8.16 -1.05
CA THR A 400 -37.50 -7.22 -2.05
C THR A 400 -38.40 -7.16 -3.28
N ASN A 401 -38.26 -6.10 -4.04
CA ASN A 401 -38.95 -5.97 -5.34
C ASN A 401 -37.99 -6.32 -6.49
N LYS A 402 -38.56 -6.68 -7.63
CA LYS A 402 -37.77 -6.75 -8.87
C LYS A 402 -37.46 -5.33 -9.34
N LEU A 403 -36.27 -5.11 -9.84
CA LEU A 403 -35.91 -3.85 -10.50
C LEU A 403 -36.64 -3.78 -11.85
N LEU A 404 -37.33 -2.67 -12.11
CA LEU A 404 -38.07 -2.46 -13.34
C LEU A 404 -37.22 -1.64 -14.32
N TYR A 405 -37.04 -2.21 -15.52
CA TYR A 405 -36.38 -1.53 -16.63
C TYR A 405 -37.49 -0.95 -17.50
N THR A 406 -37.76 0.34 -17.35
CA THR A 406 -38.94 1.01 -17.93
C THR A 406 -38.60 1.93 -19.10
N HIS A 407 -37.34 2.28 -19.28
CA HIS A 407 -36.91 3.24 -20.27
C HIS A 407 -35.82 2.65 -21.17
N HIS A 408 -35.84 3.00 -22.44
CA HIS A 408 -34.84 2.56 -23.40
C HIS A 408 -33.51 3.30 -23.15
N ASP A 409 -32.45 2.53 -22.99
CA ASP A 409 -31.10 3.09 -22.92
C ASP A 409 -30.54 3.15 -24.36
N ILE A 410 -30.46 4.34 -24.90
CA ILE A 410 -30.02 4.58 -26.28
C ILE A 410 -28.63 3.96 -26.54
N LYS A 411 -27.74 4.01 -25.55
CA LYS A 411 -26.38 3.50 -25.68
C LYS A 411 -26.29 1.98 -25.54
N ASN A 412 -27.02 1.42 -24.60
CA ASN A 412 -26.92 0.01 -24.24
C ASN A 412 -28.04 -0.86 -24.84
N GLY A 413 -29.08 -0.23 -25.38
CA GLY A 413 -30.19 -0.93 -26.02
C GLY A 413 -30.96 -1.84 -25.09
N TYR A 414 -31.36 -3.00 -25.61
CA TYR A 414 -32.09 -4.01 -24.86
C TYR A 414 -31.14 -5.04 -24.25
N GLY A 415 -31.53 -5.60 -23.14
CA GLY A 415 -30.83 -6.72 -22.51
C GLY A 415 -31.08 -8.03 -23.26
N PRO A 416 -30.39 -9.11 -22.83
CA PRO A 416 -30.48 -10.40 -23.55
C PRO A 416 -31.88 -11.02 -23.60
N ASN A 417 -32.76 -10.65 -22.69
CA ASN A 417 -34.14 -11.14 -22.64
C ASN A 417 -35.16 -10.14 -23.25
N GLY A 418 -34.67 -9.13 -23.97
CA GLY A 418 -35.51 -8.12 -24.59
C GLY A 418 -35.99 -7.01 -23.67
N GLU A 419 -35.54 -6.97 -22.43
CA GLU A 419 -35.90 -5.90 -21.48
C GLU A 419 -35.19 -4.56 -21.84
N LEU A 420 -35.85 -3.47 -21.57
CA LEU A 420 -35.22 -2.14 -21.67
C LEU A 420 -34.12 -2.03 -20.60
N ARG A 421 -32.99 -1.45 -20.95
CA ARG A 421 -31.86 -1.33 -20.02
C ARG A 421 -31.89 -0.07 -19.17
N GLY A 422 -32.79 0.84 -19.44
CA GLY A 422 -32.92 2.07 -18.66
C GLY A 422 -33.88 1.88 -17.49
N VAL A 423 -33.52 2.40 -16.35
CA VAL A 423 -34.33 2.36 -15.12
C VAL A 423 -34.83 3.75 -14.73
N CYS A 424 -34.59 4.74 -15.58
CA CYS A 424 -34.96 6.13 -15.37
C CYS A 424 -35.12 6.78 -16.75
N MET A 425 -36.02 7.75 -16.86
CA MET A 425 -36.29 8.46 -18.12
C MET A 425 -35.05 9.15 -18.71
N CYS A 426 -34.01 9.40 -17.89
CA CYS A 426 -32.74 9.94 -18.39
C CYS A 426 -32.03 8.97 -19.36
N ALA A 427 -32.36 7.69 -19.37
CA ALA A 427 -31.85 6.72 -20.35
C ALA A 427 -32.34 7.08 -21.77
N SER A 428 -33.50 7.68 -21.89
CA SER A 428 -34.07 8.14 -23.16
C SER A 428 -33.62 9.56 -23.55
N GLY A 429 -32.82 10.22 -22.71
CA GLY A 429 -32.31 11.55 -22.95
C GLY A 429 -32.98 12.67 -22.16
N ASP A 430 -33.98 12.34 -21.37
CA ASP A 430 -34.71 13.30 -20.55
C ASP A 430 -33.98 13.59 -19.22
N LYS A 431 -34.52 14.50 -18.43
CA LYS A 431 -34.00 14.77 -17.09
C LYS A 431 -34.38 13.60 -16.15
N CYS A 432 -33.50 13.30 -15.21
CA CYS A 432 -33.78 12.32 -14.18
C CYS A 432 -35.05 12.68 -13.40
N ASP A 433 -35.93 11.72 -13.24
CA ASP A 433 -37.10 11.84 -12.38
C ASP A 433 -36.82 11.14 -11.05
N PRO A 434 -36.88 11.85 -9.92
CA PRO A 434 -36.72 11.22 -8.63
C PRO A 434 -37.74 10.12 -8.34
N GLN A 435 -38.91 10.17 -8.97
CA GLN A 435 -39.97 9.17 -8.80
C GLN A 435 -39.62 7.83 -9.49
N ASP A 436 -38.74 7.84 -10.49
CA ASP A 436 -38.23 6.61 -11.11
C ASP A 436 -37.35 5.78 -10.16
N ARG A 437 -36.90 6.38 -9.06
CA ARG A 437 -35.98 5.73 -8.13
C ARG A 437 -36.65 4.54 -7.45
N GLN A 438 -36.02 3.39 -7.61
CA GLN A 438 -36.49 2.13 -7.02
C GLN A 438 -35.59 1.73 -5.86
N ASN A 439 -36.20 1.49 -4.73
CA ASN A 439 -35.53 1.06 -3.52
C ASN A 439 -35.86 -0.42 -3.27
N ASN A 440 -35.15 -1.03 -2.35
CA ASN A 440 -35.41 -2.40 -1.90
C ASN A 440 -35.42 -3.41 -3.06
N THR A 441 -34.43 -3.30 -3.96
CA THR A 441 -34.19 -4.24 -5.07
C THR A 441 -32.86 -4.95 -4.90
N ILE A 442 -32.77 -6.19 -5.34
CA ILE A 442 -31.49 -6.94 -5.29
C ILE A 442 -30.46 -6.24 -6.18
N ILE A 443 -30.80 -5.87 -7.39
CA ILE A 443 -29.92 -5.04 -8.22
C ILE A 443 -30.08 -3.59 -7.75
N PRO A 444 -29.02 -2.94 -7.26
CA PRO A 444 -29.15 -1.52 -6.83
C PRO A 444 -29.52 -0.61 -8.02
N TRP A 445 -30.61 0.12 -7.88
CA TRP A 445 -31.15 0.98 -8.95
C TRP A 445 -30.10 1.95 -9.51
N CYS A 446 -29.24 2.50 -8.64
CA CYS A 446 -28.26 3.51 -9.03
C CYS A 446 -27.16 2.96 -9.96
N LEU A 447 -26.94 1.66 -10.00
CA LEU A 447 -25.87 1.07 -10.82
C LEU A 447 -26.25 1.02 -12.30
N PRO A 448 -27.37 0.40 -12.71
CA PRO A 448 -27.80 0.53 -14.11
C PRO A 448 -28.22 1.96 -14.48
N HIS A 449 -28.69 2.77 -13.53
CA HIS A 449 -29.09 4.16 -13.79
C HIS A 449 -27.93 5.01 -14.35
N THR A 450 -26.71 4.79 -13.86
CA THR A 450 -25.54 5.57 -14.28
C THR A 450 -24.42 4.71 -14.87
N GLY A 451 -24.68 3.44 -15.13
CA GLY A 451 -23.66 2.49 -15.56
C GLY A 451 -22.94 2.89 -16.84
N ASN A 452 -23.67 3.39 -17.82
CA ASN A 452 -23.12 3.81 -19.11
C ASN A 452 -22.11 4.96 -19.01
N ARG A 453 -22.11 5.72 -17.90
CA ARG A 453 -21.19 6.85 -17.66
C ARG A 453 -19.94 6.42 -16.87
N HIS A 454 -19.95 5.23 -16.28
CA HIS A 454 -18.93 4.83 -15.30
C HIS A 454 -18.41 3.40 -15.53
N ASN A 455 -18.23 3.02 -16.80
CA ASN A 455 -17.73 1.68 -17.18
C ASN A 455 -18.57 0.58 -16.50
N ASN A 456 -19.89 0.73 -16.51
CA ASN A 456 -20.86 -0.19 -15.91
C ASN A 456 -20.57 -0.50 -14.43
N TRP A 457 -19.89 0.41 -13.72
CA TRP A 457 -19.55 0.26 -12.30
C TRP A 457 -18.87 -1.09 -11.99
N ALA A 458 -18.04 -1.56 -12.91
CA ALA A 458 -17.35 -2.85 -12.76
C ALA A 458 -16.58 -2.91 -11.44
N GLY A 459 -16.78 -4.00 -10.69
CA GLY A 459 -16.12 -4.23 -9.41
C GLY A 459 -16.91 -3.83 -8.17
N LEU A 460 -18.02 -3.08 -8.30
CA LEU A 460 -18.89 -2.83 -7.13
C LEU A 460 -19.57 -4.13 -6.73
N TYR A 461 -19.73 -4.39 -5.44
CA TYR A 461 -20.09 -5.71 -4.90
C TYR A 461 -19.13 -6.80 -5.43
N GLY A 462 -17.90 -6.44 -5.78
CA GLY A 462 -16.95 -7.35 -6.40
C GLY A 462 -16.23 -8.24 -5.40
N ARG A 463 -16.07 -9.52 -5.76
CA ARG A 463 -15.26 -10.45 -5.00
C ARG A 463 -13.81 -10.33 -5.38
N LEU A 464 -12.95 -10.37 -4.36
CA LEU A 464 -11.51 -10.51 -4.56
C LEU A 464 -11.20 -11.93 -5.04
N ALA A 465 -10.14 -12.09 -5.80
CA ALA A 465 -9.67 -13.39 -6.26
C ALA A 465 -8.56 -13.91 -5.36
N TRP A 466 -8.56 -15.19 -5.04
CA TRP A 466 -7.45 -15.80 -4.28
C TRP A 466 -6.12 -15.63 -5.01
N SER A 467 -6.12 -15.76 -6.33
CA SER A 467 -4.92 -15.63 -7.17
C SER A 467 -4.52 -14.18 -7.44
N GLY A 468 -5.35 -13.23 -7.03
CA GLY A 468 -5.16 -11.80 -7.30
C GLY A 468 -4.57 -11.05 -6.11
N TYR A 469 -4.74 -9.74 -6.18
CA TYR A 469 -4.29 -8.83 -5.13
C TYR A 469 -5.37 -7.76 -4.90
N CYS A 470 -5.32 -7.14 -3.73
CA CYS A 470 -6.26 -6.09 -3.36
C CYS A 470 -5.98 -4.81 -4.14
N SER A 471 -7.01 -4.06 -4.46
CA SER A 471 -6.86 -2.65 -4.78
C SER A 471 -6.31 -1.92 -3.54
N THR A 472 -5.99 -0.64 -3.67
CA THR A 472 -5.50 0.14 -2.53
C THR A 472 -6.44 -0.04 -1.34
N THR A 473 -5.91 -0.55 -0.23
CA THR A 473 -6.66 -0.76 1.00
C THR A 473 -7.27 0.56 1.46
N ILE A 474 -8.56 0.52 1.70
CA ILE A 474 -9.37 1.72 1.93
C ILE A 474 -9.72 1.89 3.40
N THR A 475 -10.09 3.11 3.74
CA THR A 475 -10.45 3.48 5.11
C THR A 475 -11.87 3.05 5.50
N ASN A 476 -12.69 2.61 4.54
CA ASN A 476 -14.06 2.20 4.78
C ASN A 476 -14.52 1.21 3.69
N PRO A 477 -14.36 -0.10 3.90
CA PRO A 477 -14.79 -1.08 2.89
C PRO A 477 -16.32 -1.13 2.82
N GLU A 478 -16.85 -0.71 1.68
CA GLU A 478 -18.28 -0.70 1.36
C GLU A 478 -18.47 -1.33 -0.01
N PRO A 479 -19.45 -2.25 -0.19
CA PRO A 479 -19.67 -2.89 -1.49
C PRO A 479 -19.96 -1.90 -2.62
N MET A 480 -20.57 -0.74 -2.28
CA MET A 480 -20.86 0.35 -3.21
C MET A 480 -19.73 1.39 -3.28
N GLY A 481 -18.61 1.14 -2.63
CA GLY A 481 -17.49 2.08 -2.60
C GLY A 481 -16.75 2.15 -3.93
N LYS A 482 -16.27 3.34 -4.29
CA LYS A 482 -15.58 3.60 -5.56
C LYS A 482 -14.23 2.87 -5.69
N GLN A 483 -13.76 2.27 -4.63
CA GLN A 483 -12.44 1.64 -4.60
C GLN A 483 -12.41 0.22 -5.18
N GLY A 484 -13.57 -0.30 -5.57
CA GLY A 484 -13.63 -1.59 -6.26
C GLY A 484 -13.95 -2.76 -5.33
N ARG A 485 -13.33 -3.90 -5.60
CA ARG A 485 -13.67 -5.17 -4.98
C ARG A 485 -13.34 -5.20 -3.48
N VAL A 486 -14.36 -5.48 -2.66
CA VAL A 486 -14.21 -5.55 -1.20
C VAL A 486 -14.84 -6.80 -0.57
N LEU A 487 -15.44 -7.68 -1.38
CA LEU A 487 -16.01 -8.94 -0.86
C LEU A 487 -14.92 -10.01 -0.77
N HIS A 488 -14.98 -10.78 0.31
CA HIS A 488 -14.09 -11.93 0.50
C HIS A 488 -14.25 -12.92 -0.67
N PRO A 489 -13.19 -13.62 -1.10
CA PRO A 489 -13.29 -14.54 -2.23
C PRO A 489 -14.42 -15.60 -2.11
N GLU A 490 -14.64 -16.14 -0.92
CA GLU A 490 -15.58 -17.24 -0.69
C GLU A 490 -16.69 -16.96 0.33
N GLN A 491 -16.52 -15.93 1.17
CA GLN A 491 -17.49 -15.65 2.23
C GLN A 491 -18.38 -14.48 1.83
N HIS A 492 -19.61 -14.46 2.35
CA HIS A 492 -20.62 -13.48 1.97
C HIS A 492 -20.56 -12.26 2.90
N ARG A 493 -19.40 -11.59 2.88
CA ARG A 493 -19.12 -10.42 3.71
C ARG A 493 -18.05 -9.54 3.07
N VAL A 494 -17.94 -8.34 3.56
CA VAL A 494 -16.80 -7.47 3.23
C VAL A 494 -15.54 -7.94 3.96
N VAL A 495 -14.40 -7.46 3.49
CA VAL A 495 -13.10 -7.78 4.11
C VAL A 495 -13.06 -7.33 5.57
N SER A 496 -12.37 -8.13 6.39
CA SER A 496 -12.19 -7.85 7.81
C SER A 496 -11.06 -6.83 8.03
N VAL A 497 -10.98 -6.31 9.26
CA VAL A 497 -9.86 -5.44 9.68
C VAL A 497 -8.53 -6.18 9.51
N ARG A 498 -8.44 -7.45 9.98
CA ARG A 498 -7.20 -8.22 9.89
C ARG A 498 -6.80 -8.54 8.44
N GLU A 499 -7.76 -8.82 7.58
CA GLU A 499 -7.50 -9.03 6.15
C GLU A 499 -6.91 -7.77 5.53
N CYS A 500 -7.47 -6.60 5.83
CA CYS A 500 -6.93 -5.31 5.38
C CYS A 500 -5.53 -5.07 5.95
N ALA A 501 -5.30 -5.38 7.22
CA ALA A 501 -3.99 -5.23 7.87
C ALA A 501 -2.94 -6.11 7.19
N ARG A 502 -3.27 -7.38 6.93
CA ARG A 502 -2.36 -8.31 6.24
C ARG A 502 -2.09 -7.87 4.79
N SER A 503 -3.09 -7.29 4.12
CA SER A 503 -2.87 -6.76 2.76
C SER A 503 -1.94 -5.54 2.74
N GLN A 504 -1.74 -4.90 3.88
CA GLN A 504 -0.75 -3.83 4.08
C GLN A 504 0.58 -4.36 4.64
N GLY A 505 0.65 -5.64 5.01
CA GLY A 505 1.86 -6.24 5.58
C GLY A 505 2.07 -5.96 7.06
N PHE A 506 1.02 -5.59 7.78
CA PHE A 506 1.09 -5.50 9.25
C PHE A 506 1.14 -6.92 9.84
N LYS A 507 2.02 -7.11 10.81
CA LYS A 507 2.06 -8.36 11.60
C LYS A 507 0.76 -8.53 12.38
N ASP A 508 0.39 -9.76 12.70
CA ASP A 508 -0.84 -10.05 13.44
C ASP A 508 -0.78 -9.54 14.89
N SER A 509 0.40 -9.27 15.39
CA SER A 509 0.62 -8.58 16.66
C SER A 509 0.33 -7.06 16.66
N UNK A 510 0.09 -6.12 15.56
CA UNK A 510 -0.21 -4.96 15.50
C UNK A 510 -1.43 -4.80 15.95
N ILE A 511 -1.63 -4.09 16.85
CA ILE A 511 -2.87 -3.73 17.53
C ILE A 511 -3.46 -2.48 16.90
N PHE A 512 -4.72 -2.53 16.59
CA PHE A 512 -5.48 -1.35 16.12
C PHE A 512 -6.46 -0.95 17.23
N HIS A 513 -6.80 0.33 17.32
CA HIS A 513 -7.58 0.81 18.46
C HIS A 513 -8.85 1.55 18.01
N GLY A 514 -9.91 1.40 18.81
CA GLY A 514 -11.18 2.09 18.62
C GLY A 514 -12.20 1.28 17.81
N PRO A 515 -13.34 1.88 17.49
CA PRO A 515 -14.38 1.23 16.67
C PRO A 515 -13.85 0.76 15.31
N ILE A 516 -14.55 -0.22 14.72
CA ILE A 516 -14.12 -0.89 13.47
C ILE A 516 -13.76 0.11 12.35
N ILE A 517 -14.52 1.21 12.24
CA ILE A 517 -14.25 2.21 11.20
C ILE A 517 -12.92 2.95 11.45
N ASN A 518 -12.56 3.17 12.72
CA ASN A 518 -11.26 3.77 13.08
C ASN A 518 -10.13 2.80 12.77
N LYS A 519 -10.30 1.50 13.07
CA LYS A 519 -9.31 0.46 12.75
C LYS A 519 -9.07 0.39 11.23
N HIS A 520 -10.13 0.38 10.41
CA HIS A 520 -9.99 0.44 8.95
C HIS A 520 -9.30 1.73 8.49
N ARG A 521 -9.60 2.86 9.12
CA ARG A 521 -8.99 4.16 8.80
C ARG A 521 -7.50 4.16 9.10
N GLN A 522 -7.10 3.61 10.24
CA GLN A 522 -5.69 3.45 10.63
C GLN A 522 -4.94 2.65 9.57
N ILE A 523 -5.49 1.51 9.17
CA ILE A 523 -4.86 0.63 8.17
C ILE A 523 -4.85 1.31 6.80
N GLY A 524 -5.97 1.88 6.37
CA GLY A 524 -6.10 2.49 5.05
C GLY A 524 -5.22 3.71 4.83
N ASN A 525 -4.91 4.46 5.91
CA ASN A 525 -4.03 5.63 5.84
C ASN A 525 -2.56 5.25 5.93
N ALA A 526 -2.23 4.08 6.45
CA ALA A 526 -0.85 3.70 6.74
C ALA A 526 -0.01 3.45 5.47
N VAL A 527 1.29 3.66 5.59
CA VAL A 527 2.28 3.15 4.65
C VAL A 527 2.54 1.67 4.99
N PRO A 528 2.55 0.77 4.01
CA PRO A 528 2.86 -0.64 4.27
C PRO A 528 4.22 -0.81 4.95
N PRO A 529 4.30 -1.46 6.13
CA PRO A 529 5.58 -1.66 6.81
C PRO A 529 6.67 -2.29 5.95
N PRO A 530 6.39 -3.31 5.09
CA PRO A 530 7.47 -3.84 4.24
C PRO A 530 8.06 -2.81 3.27
N MET A 531 7.26 -1.84 2.80
CA MET A 531 7.77 -0.74 1.97
C MET A 531 8.65 0.21 2.80
N GLY A 532 8.24 0.52 4.04
CA GLY A 532 9.04 1.30 4.98
C GLY A 532 10.37 0.62 5.29
N LYS A 533 10.35 -0.71 5.47
CA LYS A 533 11.55 -1.51 5.72
C LYS A 533 12.54 -1.43 4.54
N ALA A 534 12.02 -1.54 3.31
CA ALA A 534 12.87 -1.44 2.12
C ALA A 534 13.52 -0.05 2.01
N ILE A 535 12.77 1.02 2.32
CA ILE A 535 13.31 2.40 2.37
C ILE A 535 14.40 2.50 3.44
N GLY A 536 14.15 1.97 4.63
CA GLY A 536 15.11 1.99 5.74
C GLY A 536 16.43 1.33 5.38
N HIS A 537 16.39 0.17 4.71
CA HIS A 537 17.60 -0.52 4.25
C HIS A 537 18.44 0.35 3.31
N GLU A 538 17.81 1.11 2.41
CA GLU A 538 18.56 1.97 1.48
C GLU A 538 19.22 3.15 2.21
N ILE A 539 18.57 3.68 3.25
CA ILE A 539 19.16 4.74 4.08
C ILE A 539 20.35 4.18 4.89
N ILE A 540 20.22 2.98 5.46
CA ILE A 540 21.35 2.33 6.17
C ILE A 540 22.54 2.15 5.24
N LYS A 541 22.32 1.71 3.99
CA LYS A 541 23.39 1.60 2.99
C LYS A 541 24.06 2.94 2.70
N ALA A 542 23.31 4.04 2.76
CA ALA A 542 23.87 5.38 2.57
C ALA A 542 24.70 5.82 3.78
N ILE A 543 24.28 5.45 5.00
CA ILE A 543 25.00 5.77 6.25
C ILE A 543 26.29 4.95 6.35
N ASP A 544 26.28 3.68 5.89
CA ASP A 544 27.46 2.79 5.93
C ASP A 544 28.48 3.27 4.90
N LYS A 545 29.29 4.24 5.32
CA LYS A 545 30.26 4.99 4.50
C LYS A 545 31.45 4.19 4.02
N LYS A 546 31.37 2.87 3.88
CA LYS A 546 32.45 2.14 3.19
C LYS A 546 32.55 2.69 1.77
N PRO A 547 33.73 3.22 1.36
CA PRO A 547 33.85 3.71 -0.01
C PRO A 547 33.54 2.57 -0.95
N ARG A 548 32.40 2.63 -1.60
CA ARG A 548 32.19 1.87 -2.79
C ARG A 548 33.11 2.51 -3.82
N TYR A 549 34.19 1.81 -4.15
CA TYR A 549 34.92 2.16 -5.35
C TYR A 549 33.91 2.03 -6.50
N ILE A 550 33.23 3.13 -6.79
CA ILE A 550 32.52 3.26 -8.02
C ILE A 550 33.62 3.42 -9.06
N TYR A 551 34.03 2.30 -9.65
CA TYR A 551 34.64 2.39 -10.95
C TYR A 551 33.57 3.02 -11.83
N SER A 552 33.65 4.32 -12.01
CA SER A 552 32.95 5.00 -13.09
C SER A 552 33.74 4.69 -14.36
N PRO A 553 33.23 3.88 -15.26
CA PRO A 553 33.94 3.67 -16.53
C PRO A 553 33.73 4.84 -17.50
N PHE A 554 33.20 5.96 -17.02
CA PHE A 554 32.92 7.13 -17.84
C PHE A 554 33.71 8.36 -17.40
N ILE A 555 35.05 8.25 -17.38
CA ILE A 555 35.91 9.37 -17.65
C ILE A 555 36.79 8.95 -18.82
N LEU A 556 36.27 9.07 -20.00
CA LEU A 556 36.92 9.09 -21.28
C LEU A 556 35.90 9.71 -22.22
N GLY A 557 36.14 10.76 -22.79
CA GLY A 557 37.20 11.44 -23.37
C GLY A 557 36.75 12.74 -23.95
N ASN A 558 37.62 13.66 -23.80
CA ASN A 558 37.66 14.78 -24.69
C ASN A 558 37.79 14.30 -26.15
N HIS A 559 36.82 14.65 -26.96
CA HIS A 559 36.96 15.20 -28.31
C HIS A 559 35.61 15.50 -28.91
#